data_32d083744035ca28fd9e278b2a637cd7
#
_entry.id   32d083744035ca28fd9e278b2a637cd7
#
_cell.length_a   1.000
_cell.length_b   1.000
_cell.length_c   1.000
_cell.angle_alpha   90.00
_cell.angle_beta   90.00
_cell.angle_gamma   90.00
#
_symmetry.space_group_name_H-M   'P 1'
#
loop_
_entity.id
_entity.type
_entity.pdbx_description
1 polymer ?
#
loop_
_entity_poly.entity_id
_entity_poly.type
_entity_poly.pdbx_seq_one_letter_code
_entity_poly.pdbx_strand_id
1 'polypeptide(L)'
;WHVFQVIYDGHQPEYPGDFTSVEQTVDAVISYLKSCGISQLDGAYGCSMGGACLTRMLALGEMPIGRAIIDGGITPYQLPFLVRKLLLARDVLSFKMAANSRKVLEAAFPPERFTPTGHDPKKEYDAMEAYLKTFSDRTIRNVFWSANNYALPKLPAKVGTKITYWYGDDEKKDRRRDIRFIKRYFPKARIHGIPKMAHAELVMVHPEKFCRYAEKFLTMQAEER
;
A
#
# COMPACT_ATOMS: atom_id res chain seq x y z
N TRP A 1 -15.37 15.05 3.84
CA TRP A 1 -14.57 14.00 4.49
C TRP A 1 -13.56 14.61 5.45
N HIS A 2 -13.36 13.99 6.62
CA HIS A 2 -12.21 14.21 7.46
C HIS A 2 -11.19 13.10 7.15
N VAL A 3 -10.00 13.48 6.69
CA VAL A 3 -9.00 12.52 6.18
C VAL A 3 -7.79 12.49 7.11
N PHE A 4 -7.41 11.29 7.56
CA PHE A 4 -6.15 11.03 8.27
C PHE A 4 -5.16 10.43 7.27
N GLN A 5 -4.11 11.16 6.97
CA GLN A 5 -3.00 10.65 6.16
C GLN A 5 -1.91 10.10 7.08
N VAL A 6 -1.59 8.83 6.92
CA VAL A 6 -0.49 8.21 7.66
C VAL A 6 0.82 8.47 6.91
N ILE A 7 1.75 9.14 7.57
CA ILE A 7 3.12 9.32 7.13
C ILE A 7 3.99 8.34 7.91
N TYR A 8 4.72 7.50 7.20
CA TYR A 8 5.61 6.52 7.83
C TYR A 8 6.92 7.15 8.27
N ASP A 9 7.45 6.71 9.40
CA ASP A 9 8.78 7.12 9.85
C ASP A 9 9.83 6.88 8.77
N GLY A 10 10.70 7.84 8.55
CA GLY A 10 11.75 7.79 7.55
C GLY A 10 11.29 7.86 6.09
N HIS A 11 10.02 8.23 5.83
CA HIS A 11 9.50 8.42 4.47
C HIS A 11 9.41 9.90 4.07
N GLN A 12 9.60 10.81 5.01
CA GLN A 12 9.67 12.25 4.71
C GLN A 12 10.77 12.90 5.55
N PRO A 13 11.53 13.87 4.99
CA PRO A 13 12.61 14.54 5.72
C PRO A 13 12.16 15.23 7.01
N GLU A 14 10.91 15.73 7.02
CA GLU A 14 10.32 16.43 8.16
C GLU A 14 9.97 15.49 9.32
N TYR A 15 9.88 14.19 9.06
CA TYR A 15 9.58 13.15 10.05
C TYR A 15 10.77 12.19 10.16
N PRO A 16 11.83 12.61 10.88
CA PRO A 16 13.02 11.79 11.04
C PRO A 16 12.73 10.52 11.80
N GLY A 17 13.48 9.49 11.50
CA GLY A 17 13.33 8.16 12.09
C GLY A 17 13.53 7.10 11.03
N ASP A 18 13.30 5.85 11.42
CA ASP A 18 13.33 4.74 10.49
C ASP A 18 12.02 3.97 10.54
N PHE A 19 11.49 3.61 9.39
CA PHE A 19 10.40 2.64 9.33
C PHE A 19 10.87 1.33 9.98
N THR A 20 10.06 0.79 10.87
CA THR A 20 10.40 -0.42 11.62
C THR A 20 9.68 -1.65 11.08
N SER A 21 8.35 -1.65 11.11
CA SER A 21 7.55 -2.76 10.61
C SER A 21 6.09 -2.37 10.38
N VAL A 22 5.38 -3.20 9.62
CA VAL A 22 3.92 -3.09 9.44
C VAL A 22 3.21 -3.18 10.78
N GLU A 23 3.66 -4.06 11.67
CA GLU A 23 3.08 -4.25 13.00
C GLU A 23 3.13 -2.97 13.82
N GLN A 24 4.33 -2.39 13.98
CA GLN A 24 4.52 -1.17 14.76
C GLN A 24 3.74 0.00 14.18
N THR A 25 3.72 0.13 12.85
CA THR A 25 2.94 1.17 12.19
C THR A 25 1.45 1.04 12.48
N VAL A 26 0.90 -0.17 12.36
CA VAL A 26 -0.53 -0.39 12.61
C VAL A 26 -0.89 -0.14 14.07
N ASP A 27 -0.05 -0.61 15.00
CA ASP A 27 -0.25 -0.43 16.44
C ASP A 27 -0.22 1.07 16.80
N ALA A 28 0.73 1.83 16.21
CA ALA A 28 0.83 3.29 16.39
C ALA A 28 -0.39 4.03 15.82
N VAL A 29 -0.84 3.68 14.61
CA VAL A 29 -2.02 4.30 13.97
C VAL A 29 -3.27 4.04 14.80
N ILE A 30 -3.51 2.81 15.24
CA ILE A 30 -4.67 2.48 16.06
C ILE A 30 -4.62 3.24 17.38
N SER A 31 -3.46 3.29 18.04
CA SER A 31 -3.28 4.00 19.31
C SER A 31 -3.53 5.49 19.14
N TYR A 32 -3.00 6.11 18.08
CA TYR A 32 -3.22 7.51 17.77
C TYR A 32 -4.69 7.83 17.52
N LEU A 33 -5.37 7.07 16.68
CA LEU A 33 -6.79 7.28 16.40
C LEU A 33 -7.63 7.18 17.69
N LYS A 34 -7.37 6.17 18.52
CA LYS A 34 -8.04 6.02 19.83
C LYS A 34 -7.76 7.20 20.74
N SER A 35 -6.54 7.73 20.78
CA SER A 35 -6.19 8.91 21.60
C SER A 35 -6.90 10.18 21.12
N CYS A 36 -7.22 10.27 19.84
CA CYS A 36 -8.05 11.33 19.26
C CYS A 36 -9.56 11.13 19.48
N GLY A 37 -9.97 10.12 20.26
CA GLY A 37 -11.39 9.81 20.48
C GLY A 37 -12.09 9.13 19.31
N ILE A 38 -11.33 8.66 18.31
CA ILE A 38 -11.89 7.99 17.13
C ILE A 38 -12.08 6.52 17.45
N SER A 39 -13.32 6.09 17.46
CA SER A 39 -13.72 4.70 17.78
C SER A 39 -14.00 3.87 16.53
N GLN A 40 -14.16 4.50 15.36
CA GLN A 40 -14.42 3.83 14.08
C GLN A 40 -14.01 4.73 12.90
N LEU A 41 -13.80 4.12 11.74
CA LEU A 41 -13.56 4.79 10.47
C LEU A 41 -14.66 4.43 9.47
N ASP A 42 -15.19 5.43 8.74
CA ASP A 42 -16.15 5.17 7.67
C ASP A 42 -15.48 4.46 6.50
N GLY A 43 -14.25 4.84 6.18
CA GLY A 43 -13.46 4.25 5.12
C GLY A 43 -11.96 4.22 5.40
N ALA A 44 -11.26 3.31 4.73
CA ALA A 44 -9.81 3.29 4.72
C ALA A 44 -9.29 2.87 3.33
N TYR A 45 -8.18 3.48 2.95
CA TYR A 45 -7.44 3.16 1.72
C TYR A 45 -5.98 2.85 2.05
N GLY A 46 -5.43 1.84 1.42
CA GLY A 46 -4.01 1.52 1.52
C GLY A 46 -3.47 0.95 0.21
N CYS A 47 -2.42 1.59 -0.34
CA CYS A 47 -1.74 1.13 -1.54
C CYS A 47 -0.42 0.44 -1.20
N SER A 48 -0.10 -0.64 -1.90
CA SER A 48 1.18 -1.34 -1.77
C SER A 48 1.50 -1.72 -0.31
N MET A 49 2.52 -1.13 0.30
CA MET A 49 2.83 -1.29 1.73
C MET A 49 1.67 -0.78 2.62
N GLY A 50 1.01 0.31 2.23
CA GLY A 50 -0.20 0.77 2.92
C GLY A 50 -1.33 -0.26 2.89
N GLY A 51 -1.41 -1.04 1.80
CA GLY A 51 -2.31 -2.18 1.71
C GLY A 51 -1.95 -3.32 2.67
N ALA A 52 -0.66 -3.55 2.95
CA ALA A 52 -0.22 -4.50 3.97
C ALA A 52 -0.64 -4.03 5.38
N CYS A 53 -0.42 -2.75 5.70
CA CYS A 53 -0.87 -2.15 6.96
C CYS A 53 -2.40 -2.27 7.12
N LEU A 54 -3.15 -1.91 6.08
CA LEU A 54 -4.62 -2.00 6.12
C LEU A 54 -5.11 -3.45 6.27
N THR A 55 -4.46 -4.40 5.58
CA THR A 55 -4.76 -5.83 5.72
C THR A 55 -4.58 -6.30 7.17
N ARG A 56 -3.49 -5.89 7.85
CA ARG A 56 -3.25 -6.20 9.25
C ARG A 56 -4.27 -5.52 10.16
N MET A 57 -4.56 -4.24 9.94
CA MET A 57 -5.52 -3.48 10.74
C MET A 57 -6.93 -4.13 10.69
N LEU A 58 -7.37 -4.54 9.49
CA LEU A 58 -8.61 -5.29 9.28
C LEU A 58 -8.61 -6.65 9.99
N ALA A 59 -7.48 -7.35 9.95
CA ALA A 59 -7.36 -8.68 10.55
C ALA A 59 -7.40 -8.64 12.09
N LEU A 60 -6.81 -7.60 12.70
CA LEU A 60 -6.85 -7.39 14.15
C LEU A 60 -8.26 -7.00 14.63
N GLY A 61 -9.01 -6.22 13.84
CA GLY A 61 -10.36 -5.79 14.18
C GLY A 61 -10.46 -4.85 15.37
N GLU A 62 -9.33 -4.26 15.79
CA GLU A 62 -9.26 -3.34 16.93
C GLU A 62 -9.80 -1.93 16.63
N MET A 63 -9.87 -1.59 15.36
CA MET A 63 -10.47 -0.36 14.84
C MET A 63 -11.53 -0.76 13.81
N PRO A 64 -12.81 -0.61 14.13
CA PRO A 64 -13.91 -0.85 13.18
C PRO A 64 -13.77 0.05 11.95
N ILE A 65 -13.90 -0.53 10.77
CA ILE A 65 -13.83 0.17 9.48
C ILE A 65 -15.07 -0.21 8.67
N GLY A 66 -15.82 0.78 8.20
CA GLY A 66 -17.01 0.53 7.39
C GLY A 66 -16.68 -0.06 6.03
N ARG A 67 -15.72 0.56 5.31
CA ARG A 67 -15.28 0.15 3.98
C ARG A 67 -13.77 0.24 3.85
N ALA A 68 -13.17 -0.71 3.13
CA ALA A 68 -11.73 -0.75 2.96
C ALA A 68 -11.34 -1.03 1.49
N ILE A 69 -10.42 -0.23 0.96
CA ILE A 69 -9.82 -0.41 -0.35
C ILE A 69 -8.36 -0.79 -0.15
N ILE A 70 -8.01 -2.03 -0.49
CA ILE A 70 -6.63 -2.53 -0.50
C ILE A 70 -6.17 -2.49 -1.95
N ASP A 71 -5.27 -1.58 -2.31
CA ASP A 71 -4.83 -1.35 -3.69
C ASP A 71 -3.42 -1.91 -3.91
N GLY A 72 -3.31 -2.98 -4.67
CA GLY A 72 -2.05 -3.69 -4.90
C GLY A 72 -1.34 -4.12 -3.61
N GLY A 73 -2.10 -4.24 -2.51
CA GLY A 73 -1.57 -4.51 -1.20
C GLY A 73 -0.84 -5.86 -1.13
N ILE A 74 0.36 -5.83 -0.55
CA ILE A 74 1.20 -7.01 -0.40
C ILE A 74 0.68 -7.84 0.78
N THR A 75 0.51 -9.14 0.57
CA THR A 75 0.08 -10.07 1.62
C THR A 75 1.27 -10.81 2.25
N PRO A 76 1.15 -11.34 3.48
CA PRO A 76 2.28 -12.02 4.12
C PRO A 76 2.57 -13.35 3.43
N TYR A 77 3.73 -13.45 2.79
CA TYR A 77 4.10 -14.62 1.99
C TYR A 77 4.58 -15.81 2.81
N GLN A 78 5.07 -15.58 4.02
CA GLN A 78 5.60 -16.60 4.92
C GLN A 78 6.64 -17.51 4.23
N LEU A 79 7.55 -16.90 3.47
CA LEU A 79 8.57 -17.62 2.72
C LEU A 79 9.65 -18.20 3.63
N PRO A 80 10.33 -19.28 3.23
CA PRO A 80 11.51 -19.79 3.93
C PRO A 80 12.58 -18.72 4.10
N PHE A 81 13.31 -18.74 5.21
CA PHE A 81 14.25 -17.70 5.62
C PHE A 81 15.28 -17.33 4.54
N LEU A 82 15.88 -18.33 3.87
CA LEU A 82 16.87 -18.07 2.81
C LEU A 82 16.24 -17.36 1.61
N VAL A 83 15.03 -17.77 1.20
CA VAL A 83 14.31 -17.12 0.11
C VAL A 83 13.98 -15.67 0.46
N ARG A 84 13.55 -15.41 1.70
CA ARG A 84 13.31 -14.04 2.20
C ARG A 84 14.56 -13.18 2.11
N LYS A 85 15.73 -13.71 2.53
CA LYS A 85 17.00 -12.97 2.44
C LYS A 85 17.40 -12.66 0.99
N LEU A 86 17.22 -13.60 0.08
CA LEU A 86 17.51 -13.38 -1.34
C LEU A 86 16.60 -12.32 -1.95
N LEU A 87 15.29 -12.38 -1.66
CA LEU A 87 14.34 -11.37 -2.11
C LEU A 87 14.67 -10.00 -1.52
N LEU A 88 14.96 -9.93 -0.23
CA LEU A 88 15.38 -8.69 0.43
C LEU A 88 16.61 -8.07 -0.26
N ALA A 89 17.64 -8.88 -0.52
CA ALA A 89 18.85 -8.38 -1.18
C ALA A 89 18.55 -7.84 -2.59
N ARG A 90 17.73 -8.57 -3.36
CA ARG A 90 17.27 -8.13 -4.68
C ARG A 90 16.52 -6.79 -4.60
N ASP A 91 15.55 -6.70 -3.70
CA ASP A 91 14.65 -5.53 -3.62
C ASP A 91 15.39 -4.29 -3.12
N VAL A 92 16.28 -4.45 -2.13
CA VAL A 92 17.16 -3.37 -1.65
C VAL A 92 18.09 -2.90 -2.76
N LEU A 93 18.70 -3.83 -3.53
CA LEU A 93 19.56 -3.48 -4.66
C LEU A 93 18.76 -2.73 -5.73
N SER A 94 17.60 -3.24 -6.10
CA SER A 94 16.72 -2.61 -7.12
C SER A 94 16.32 -1.20 -6.72
N PHE A 95 15.92 -0.99 -5.45
CA PHE A 95 15.61 0.33 -4.91
C PHE A 95 16.81 1.28 -5.01
N LYS A 96 17.99 0.84 -4.54
CA LYS A 96 19.22 1.67 -4.60
C LYS A 96 19.62 1.99 -6.02
N MET A 97 19.46 1.08 -6.95
CA MET A 97 19.73 1.33 -8.37
C MET A 97 18.76 2.39 -8.93
N ALA A 98 17.47 2.29 -8.62
CA ALA A 98 16.48 3.28 -9.05
C ALA A 98 16.74 4.67 -8.41
N ALA A 99 17.09 4.71 -7.13
CA ALA A 99 17.41 5.95 -6.43
C ALA A 99 18.68 6.66 -6.94
N ASN A 100 19.62 5.94 -7.58
CA ASN A 100 20.90 6.47 -8.03
C ASN A 100 21.08 6.49 -9.55
N SER A 101 20.08 6.09 -10.31
CA SER A 101 20.14 6.06 -11.77
C SER A 101 18.77 6.41 -12.39
N ARG A 102 18.72 7.60 -12.99
CA ARG A 102 17.55 8.06 -13.76
C ARG A 102 17.09 7.00 -14.78
N LYS A 103 18.02 6.42 -15.50
CA LYS A 103 17.74 5.39 -16.51
C LYS A 103 17.05 4.16 -15.92
N VAL A 104 17.45 3.74 -14.72
CA VAL A 104 16.83 2.61 -14.02
C VAL A 104 15.45 3.02 -13.48
N LEU A 105 15.33 4.24 -12.96
CA LEU A 105 14.05 4.77 -12.47
C LEU A 105 13.03 4.86 -13.61
N GLU A 106 13.40 5.41 -14.76
CA GLU A 106 12.53 5.51 -15.93
C GLU A 106 12.19 4.14 -16.53
N ALA A 107 13.07 3.17 -16.45
CA ALA A 107 12.77 1.80 -16.87
C ALA A 107 11.73 1.11 -15.93
N ALA A 108 11.79 1.43 -14.62
CA ALA A 108 10.83 0.91 -13.63
C ALA A 108 9.48 1.65 -13.69
N PHE A 109 9.52 2.94 -13.98
CA PHE A 109 8.37 3.84 -14.08
C PHE A 109 8.48 4.63 -15.39
N PRO A 110 8.00 4.13 -16.53
CA PRO A 110 8.12 4.81 -17.82
C PRO A 110 7.49 6.21 -17.83
N PRO A 111 8.21 7.29 -18.25
CA PRO A 111 7.73 8.66 -18.15
C PRO A 111 6.42 8.92 -18.88
N GLU A 112 6.22 8.30 -20.04
CA GLU A 112 4.98 8.39 -20.82
C GLU A 112 3.75 7.85 -20.07
N ARG A 113 3.98 7.10 -19.00
CA ARG A 113 2.94 6.47 -18.21
C ARG A 113 2.83 7.05 -16.80
N PHE A 114 3.96 7.40 -16.19
CA PHE A 114 4.03 7.85 -14.81
C PHE A 114 4.21 9.37 -14.64
N THR A 115 4.04 10.14 -15.72
CA THR A 115 3.96 11.60 -15.63
C THR A 115 2.50 12.01 -15.74
N PRO A 116 1.94 12.73 -14.74
CA PRO A 116 0.59 13.24 -14.82
C PRO A 116 0.42 14.21 -16.01
N THR A 117 -0.76 14.22 -16.62
CA THR A 117 -1.04 15.08 -17.76
C THR A 117 -0.80 16.55 -17.43
N GLY A 118 -0.03 17.23 -18.27
CA GLY A 118 0.33 18.65 -18.09
C GLY A 118 1.54 18.90 -17.18
N HIS A 119 2.14 17.85 -16.62
CA HIS A 119 3.36 17.96 -15.82
C HIS A 119 4.60 17.80 -16.70
N ASP A 120 5.71 18.40 -16.24
CA ASP A 120 7.03 18.24 -16.87
C ASP A 120 7.69 16.94 -16.36
N PRO A 121 7.90 15.95 -17.25
CA PRO A 121 8.51 14.66 -16.83
C PRO A 121 9.84 14.85 -16.12
N LYS A 122 10.66 15.80 -16.56
CA LYS A 122 11.97 16.05 -15.95
C LYS A 122 11.83 16.45 -14.48
N LYS A 123 10.93 17.38 -14.18
CA LYS A 123 10.68 17.86 -12.80
C LYS A 123 10.14 16.76 -11.93
N GLU A 124 9.18 15.96 -12.43
CA GLU A 124 8.59 14.85 -11.69
C GLU A 124 9.66 13.82 -11.30
N TYR A 125 10.55 13.48 -12.22
CA TYR A 125 11.60 12.49 -11.94
C TYR A 125 12.76 13.07 -11.12
N ASP A 126 13.06 14.37 -11.23
CA ASP A 126 14.01 15.04 -10.33
C ASP A 126 13.50 14.99 -8.89
N ALA A 127 12.19 15.24 -8.69
CA ALA A 127 11.55 15.13 -7.38
C ALA A 127 11.52 13.68 -6.85
N MET A 128 11.21 12.71 -7.72
CA MET A 128 11.19 11.29 -7.35
C MET A 128 12.58 10.79 -6.95
N GLU A 129 13.64 11.14 -7.71
CA GLU A 129 15.01 10.80 -7.34
C GLU A 129 15.42 11.42 -6.01
N ALA A 130 15.12 12.71 -5.82
CA ALA A 130 15.40 13.40 -4.56
C ALA A 130 14.72 12.70 -3.41
N TYR A 131 13.45 12.34 -3.56
CA TYR A 131 12.67 11.61 -2.56
C TYR A 131 13.27 10.23 -2.25
N LEU A 132 13.58 9.43 -3.28
CA LEU A 132 14.17 8.10 -3.07
C LEU A 132 15.52 8.14 -2.33
N LYS A 133 16.28 9.22 -2.50
CA LYS A 133 17.57 9.42 -1.81
C LYS A 133 17.43 9.78 -0.33
N THR A 134 16.26 10.17 0.14
CA THR A 134 16.03 10.49 1.57
C THR A 134 15.95 9.23 2.44
N PHE A 135 15.69 8.08 1.85
CA PHE A 135 15.52 6.84 2.61
C PHE A 135 16.83 6.32 3.19
N SER A 136 16.84 6.05 4.49
CA SER A 136 17.96 5.37 5.13
C SER A 136 18.04 3.89 4.68
N ASP A 137 19.24 3.33 4.74
CA ASP A 137 19.45 1.89 4.48
C ASP A 137 18.60 1.01 5.41
N ARG A 138 18.35 1.48 6.63
CA ARG A 138 17.53 0.76 7.61
C ARG A 138 16.07 0.79 7.22
N THR A 139 15.54 1.94 6.85
CA THR A 139 14.16 2.07 6.34
C THR A 139 13.94 1.18 5.11
N ILE A 140 14.82 1.25 4.10
CA ILE A 140 14.71 0.43 2.89
C ILE A 140 14.67 -1.07 3.24
N ARG A 141 15.58 -1.54 4.09
CA ARG A 141 15.61 -2.96 4.51
C ARG A 141 14.35 -3.37 5.28
N ASN A 142 13.91 -2.53 6.20
CA ASN A 142 12.74 -2.83 7.04
C ASN A 142 11.45 -2.83 6.22
N VAL A 143 11.29 -1.93 5.25
CA VAL A 143 10.16 -1.91 4.31
C VAL A 143 10.06 -3.24 3.57
N PHE A 144 11.13 -3.66 2.87
CA PHE A 144 11.11 -4.89 2.08
C PHE A 144 11.09 -6.16 2.94
N TRP A 145 11.64 -6.12 4.15
CA TRP A 145 11.54 -7.23 5.08
C TRP A 145 10.14 -7.40 5.63
N SER A 146 9.49 -6.30 6.03
CA SER A 146 8.21 -6.33 6.72
C SER A 146 7.03 -6.49 5.78
N ALA A 147 6.99 -5.77 4.66
CA ALA A 147 5.82 -5.63 3.81
C ALA A 147 5.20 -6.95 3.32
N ASN A 148 5.99 -8.00 3.16
CA ASN A 148 5.53 -9.32 2.71
C ASN A 148 5.69 -10.43 3.77
N ASN A 149 5.99 -10.07 5.02
CA ASN A 149 6.24 -11.04 6.10
C ASN A 149 5.60 -10.66 7.44
N TYR A 150 4.75 -9.62 7.46
CA TYR A 150 4.08 -9.20 8.68
C TYR A 150 3.20 -10.31 9.28
N ALA A 151 2.99 -10.23 10.59
CA ALA A 151 2.19 -11.21 11.29
C ALA A 151 0.70 -10.90 11.17
N LEU A 152 -0.08 -11.94 10.94
CA LEU A 152 -1.54 -11.91 11.00
C LEU A 152 -2.04 -12.99 11.96
N PRO A 153 -3.21 -12.79 12.63
CA PRO A 153 -3.88 -13.88 13.34
C PRO A 153 -4.23 -15.00 12.37
N LYS A 154 -4.42 -16.23 12.86
CA LYS A 154 -4.77 -17.41 12.02
C LYS A 154 -6.03 -17.16 11.19
N LEU A 155 -7.03 -16.53 11.82
CA LEU A 155 -8.26 -16.08 11.19
C LEU A 155 -8.44 -14.59 11.53
N PRO A 156 -9.00 -13.78 10.62
CA PRO A 156 -9.29 -12.40 10.93
C PRO A 156 -10.34 -12.32 12.04
N ALA A 157 -10.34 -11.25 12.82
CA ALA A 157 -11.47 -10.90 13.66
C ALA A 157 -12.74 -10.87 12.79
N LYS A 158 -13.91 -11.04 13.42
CA LYS A 158 -15.20 -10.99 12.68
C LYS A 158 -15.32 -9.63 11.99
N VAL A 159 -15.01 -9.61 10.68
CA VAL A 159 -14.90 -8.36 9.90
C VAL A 159 -16.28 -8.04 9.32
N GLY A 160 -16.91 -6.99 9.84
CA GLY A 160 -18.12 -6.37 9.26
C GLY A 160 -17.80 -5.44 8.07
N THR A 161 -16.53 -5.15 7.84
CA THR A 161 -16.04 -4.25 6.79
C THR A 161 -16.36 -4.74 5.39
N LYS A 162 -16.86 -3.86 4.52
CA LYS A 162 -16.92 -4.14 3.08
C LYS A 162 -15.54 -3.91 2.48
N ILE A 163 -14.89 -4.97 2.04
CA ILE A 163 -13.52 -4.93 1.53
C ILE A 163 -13.52 -5.06 0.01
N THR A 164 -12.74 -4.23 -0.67
CA THR A 164 -12.36 -4.43 -2.08
C THR A 164 -10.84 -4.46 -2.21
N TYR A 165 -10.34 -5.40 -2.99
CA TYR A 165 -8.93 -5.47 -3.38
C TYR A 165 -8.80 -5.01 -4.83
N TRP A 166 -8.10 -3.90 -5.02
CA TRP A 166 -7.80 -3.34 -6.34
C TRP A 166 -6.41 -3.75 -6.80
N TYR A 167 -6.20 -3.80 -8.08
CA TYR A 167 -4.88 -3.97 -8.70
C TYR A 167 -4.94 -3.47 -10.14
N GLY A 168 -3.83 -2.97 -10.67
CA GLY A 168 -3.72 -2.67 -12.09
C GLY A 168 -3.68 -3.96 -12.92
N ASP A 169 -4.39 -4.01 -14.04
CA ASP A 169 -4.47 -5.25 -14.85
C ASP A 169 -3.10 -5.71 -15.35
N ASP A 170 -2.15 -4.79 -15.53
CA ASP A 170 -0.80 -5.10 -15.98
C ASP A 170 0.01 -5.86 -14.91
N GLU A 171 -0.27 -5.63 -13.62
CA GLU A 171 0.36 -6.37 -12.52
C GLU A 171 -0.40 -7.66 -12.11
N LYS A 172 -1.47 -8.02 -12.80
CA LYS A 172 -2.33 -9.16 -12.43
C LYS A 172 -1.56 -10.47 -12.21
N LYS A 173 -0.51 -10.71 -12.99
CA LYS A 173 0.31 -11.93 -12.86
C LYS A 173 1.06 -11.92 -11.53
N ASP A 174 1.60 -10.77 -11.13
CA ASP A 174 2.39 -10.62 -9.91
C ASP A 174 1.49 -10.66 -8.67
N ARG A 175 0.26 -10.15 -8.78
CA ARG A 175 -0.75 -10.14 -7.71
C ARG A 175 -1.51 -11.45 -7.53
N ARG A 176 -1.26 -12.50 -8.33
CA ARG A 176 -1.99 -13.78 -8.21
C ARG A 176 -1.95 -14.38 -6.80
N ARG A 177 -0.81 -14.23 -6.09
CA ARG A 177 -0.64 -14.74 -4.74
C ARG A 177 -1.47 -13.93 -3.76
N ASP A 178 -1.40 -12.60 -3.86
CA ASP A 178 -2.14 -11.68 -3.03
C ASP A 178 -3.65 -11.85 -3.20
N ILE A 179 -4.13 -11.92 -4.44
CA ILE A 179 -5.54 -12.16 -4.77
C ILE A 179 -6.03 -13.48 -4.14
N ARG A 180 -5.25 -14.57 -4.26
CA ARG A 180 -5.61 -15.86 -3.64
C ARG A 180 -5.66 -15.77 -2.12
N PHE A 181 -4.68 -15.06 -1.52
CA PHE A 181 -4.64 -14.83 -0.09
C PHE A 181 -5.88 -14.05 0.38
N ILE A 182 -6.17 -12.91 -0.24
CA ILE A 182 -7.33 -12.08 0.10
C ILE A 182 -8.64 -12.86 -0.01
N LYS A 183 -8.85 -13.60 -1.10
CA LYS A 183 -10.04 -14.45 -1.28
C LYS A 183 -10.19 -15.52 -0.19
N ARG A 184 -9.07 -16.08 0.29
CA ARG A 184 -9.08 -17.10 1.34
C ARG A 184 -9.26 -16.49 2.72
N TYR A 185 -8.58 -15.37 2.99
CA TYR A 185 -8.50 -14.77 4.30
C TYR A 185 -9.69 -13.83 4.60
N PHE A 186 -10.18 -13.13 3.57
CA PHE A 186 -11.39 -12.31 3.57
C PHE A 186 -12.38 -12.77 2.49
N PRO A 187 -13.14 -13.86 2.70
CA PRO A 187 -13.94 -14.49 1.65
C PRO A 187 -15.01 -13.60 1.01
N LYS A 188 -15.45 -12.55 1.73
CA LYS A 188 -16.44 -11.57 1.24
C LYS A 188 -15.81 -10.38 0.49
N ALA A 189 -14.47 -10.32 0.38
CA ALA A 189 -13.79 -9.24 -0.32
C ALA A 189 -14.07 -9.33 -1.83
N ARG A 190 -14.37 -8.17 -2.42
CA ARG A 190 -14.48 -8.03 -3.88
C ARG A 190 -13.09 -7.85 -4.47
N ILE A 191 -12.83 -8.44 -5.64
CA ILE A 191 -11.58 -8.29 -6.37
C ILE A 191 -11.86 -7.46 -7.62
N HIS A 192 -11.12 -6.38 -7.80
CA HIS A 192 -11.35 -5.45 -8.89
C HIS A 192 -10.03 -5.10 -9.62
N GLY A 193 -9.92 -5.54 -10.88
CA GLY A 193 -8.82 -5.14 -11.77
C GLY A 193 -9.11 -3.77 -12.38
N ILE A 194 -8.15 -2.87 -12.35
CA ILE A 194 -8.23 -1.55 -12.98
C ILE A 194 -7.64 -1.66 -14.38
N PRO A 195 -8.46 -1.52 -15.45
CA PRO A 195 -7.99 -1.75 -16.81
C PRO A 195 -6.85 -0.83 -17.21
N LYS A 196 -5.83 -1.40 -17.85
CA LYS A 196 -4.68 -0.67 -18.43
C LYS A 196 -3.89 0.16 -17.41
N MET A 197 -3.83 -0.27 -16.15
CA MET A 197 -3.05 0.37 -15.11
C MET A 197 -1.94 -0.55 -14.61
N ALA A 198 -0.80 0.03 -14.31
CA ALA A 198 0.28 -0.60 -13.57
C ALA A 198 0.07 -0.45 -12.05
N HIS A 199 1.04 -0.95 -11.28
CA HIS A 199 1.04 -0.83 -9.82
C HIS A 199 1.04 0.65 -9.39
N ALA A 200 0.09 1.01 -8.53
CA ALA A 200 -0.08 2.36 -7.97
C ALA A 200 -0.34 3.49 -9.00
N GLU A 201 -0.36 3.21 -10.30
CA GLU A 201 -0.54 4.22 -11.35
C GLU A 201 -1.82 5.03 -11.19
N LEU A 202 -2.93 4.37 -10.79
CA LEU A 202 -4.20 5.05 -10.62
C LEU A 202 -4.11 6.19 -9.59
N VAL A 203 -3.51 5.93 -8.42
CA VAL A 203 -3.42 6.92 -7.35
C VAL A 203 -2.33 7.94 -7.59
N MET A 204 -1.23 7.56 -8.24
CA MET A 204 -0.09 8.45 -8.49
C MET A 204 -0.33 9.40 -9.67
N VAL A 205 -0.98 8.93 -10.73
CA VAL A 205 -1.02 9.64 -12.02
C VAL A 205 -2.42 10.13 -12.37
N HIS A 206 -3.46 9.48 -11.85
CA HIS A 206 -4.85 9.77 -12.20
C HIS A 206 -5.71 10.11 -10.97
N PRO A 207 -5.35 11.14 -10.17
CA PRO A 207 -6.00 11.42 -8.89
C PRO A 207 -7.51 11.63 -9.00
N GLU A 208 -7.98 12.33 -10.04
CA GLU A 208 -9.43 12.52 -10.24
C GLU A 208 -10.17 11.20 -10.51
N LYS A 209 -9.57 10.32 -11.30
CA LYS A 209 -10.14 8.99 -11.57
C LYS A 209 -10.13 8.14 -10.33
N PHE A 210 -9.03 8.19 -9.57
CA PHE A 210 -8.92 7.54 -8.26
C PHE A 210 -10.02 8.02 -7.31
N CYS A 211 -10.19 9.32 -7.14
CA CYS A 211 -11.22 9.89 -6.27
C CYS A 211 -12.63 9.42 -6.67
N ARG A 212 -12.97 9.46 -7.95
CA ARG A 212 -14.29 8.95 -8.42
C ARG A 212 -14.51 7.48 -8.10
N TYR A 213 -13.48 6.63 -8.23
CA TYR A 213 -13.61 5.20 -7.94
C TYR A 213 -13.69 4.96 -6.44
N ALA A 214 -12.85 5.64 -5.66
CA ALA A 214 -12.83 5.52 -4.21
C ALA A 214 -14.16 6.04 -3.61
N GLU A 215 -14.61 7.22 -4.01
CA GLU A 215 -15.86 7.81 -3.55
C GLU A 215 -17.05 6.91 -3.88
N LYS A 216 -17.17 6.44 -5.12
CA LYS A 216 -18.20 5.51 -5.51
C LYS A 216 -18.26 4.29 -4.59
N PHE A 217 -17.11 3.71 -4.23
CA PHE A 217 -17.08 2.55 -3.33
C PHE A 217 -17.35 2.96 -1.88
N LEU A 218 -16.80 4.08 -1.41
CA LEU A 218 -16.92 4.53 -0.03
C LEU A 218 -18.32 5.05 0.31
N THR A 219 -19.06 5.60 -0.68
CA THR A 219 -20.41 6.18 -0.49
C THR A 219 -21.55 5.27 -0.91
N MET A 220 -21.27 4.12 -1.54
CA MET A 220 -22.34 3.17 -1.94
C MET A 220 -23.25 2.85 -0.75
N GLN A 221 -24.50 3.27 -0.81
CA GLN A 221 -25.50 2.87 0.20
C GLN A 221 -25.65 1.35 0.21
N ALA A 222 -26.14 0.83 1.32
CA ALA A 222 -26.28 -0.62 1.56
C ALA A 222 -27.39 -1.26 0.69
N GLU A 223 -27.51 -0.84 -0.55
CA GLU A 223 -28.40 -1.45 -1.53
C GLU A 223 -27.59 -2.46 -2.34
N GLU A 224 -27.86 -3.67 -2.00
CA GLU A 224 -27.94 -4.90 -2.79
C GLU A 224 -27.59 -6.08 -1.90
N ARG A 225 -28.68 -6.61 -1.31
CA ARG A 225 -28.70 -7.96 -0.76
C ARG A 225 -28.78 -8.97 -1.91
#